data_127195b20fd4cde74cb1fa9c5206cbd0
#
_entry.id   127195b20fd4cde74cb1fa9c5206cbd0
#
_cell.length_a   1.000
_cell.length_b   1.000
_cell.length_c   1.000
_cell.angle_alpha   90.00
_cell.angle_beta   90.00
_cell.angle_gamma   90.00
#
_symmetry.space_group_name_H-M   'P 1'
#
loop_
_entity.id
_entity.type
_entity.pdbx_description
1 polymer ?
#
loop_
_entity_poly.entity_id
_entity_poly.type
_entity_poly.pdbx_seq_one_letter_code
_entity_poly.pdbx_strand_id
1 'polypeptide(L)'
;KTASESSNAHGMPSDVEMGFPEAMLDMPIYASMNSSESNVDLDFFGFPEMVPFSSSMKLDEVIAKEKSVAQAWEQLSNSEYMPTVEAINGMKDRYGLNDWAVYTLVKKISEAVYDESDVNQRVVTQMFLLSQMKYKVRTGSVGDELVMLIPFAEQIYQVQYITDKELDMYIFGYSPLGTNTPLYTFTQDFSMGEKLISLAFTQQMHVGGDMQYKKVNLPLWSEILGEDFSVPINKPYVEFTYDYPQSDLLTYHHSVVDTQTSKAVLRGVRLKIIKDGMTDEEAVAYILNLVQNGFEYKTDYEMFGRAKPLFIEESLYYGANNCKDRV
;
A
#
# COMPACT_ATOMS: atom_id res chain seq x y z
N LYS A 1 13.84 -63.73 37.53
CA LYS A 1 15.06 -63.22 36.92
C LYS A 1 14.70 -61.79 36.37
N THR A 2 14.88 -60.91 37.29
CA THR A 2 15.21 -59.49 37.28
C THR A 2 15.24 -58.83 35.95
N ALA A 3 14.29 -57.86 35.72
CA ALA A 3 14.36 -56.76 34.81
C ALA A 3 14.44 -55.48 35.63
N SER A 4 15.45 -54.66 35.35
CA SER A 4 15.69 -53.38 35.98
C SER A 4 14.93 -52.30 35.22
N GLU A 5 14.19 -51.49 35.94
CA GLU A 5 13.61 -50.24 35.45
C GLU A 5 14.71 -49.17 35.30
N SER A 6 14.74 -48.51 34.13
CA SER A 6 15.48 -47.27 33.94
C SER A 6 14.52 -46.14 33.62
N SER A 7 14.45 -45.19 34.51
CA SER A 7 13.75 -43.93 34.38
C SER A 7 14.41 -43.06 33.31
N ASN A 8 13.69 -42.70 32.27
CA ASN A 8 14.08 -41.64 31.33
C ASN A 8 13.43 -40.32 31.73
N ALA A 9 14.24 -39.44 32.27
CA ALA A 9 13.91 -38.02 32.39
C ALA A 9 13.96 -37.39 31.02
N HIS A 10 12.82 -36.83 30.56
CA HIS A 10 12.78 -36.01 29.36
C HIS A 10 13.35 -34.64 29.72
N GLY A 11 14.56 -34.36 29.24
CA GLY A 11 15.14 -33.03 29.19
C GLY A 11 14.41 -32.19 28.16
N MET A 12 14.11 -30.95 28.53
CA MET A 12 13.66 -29.91 27.58
C MET A 12 14.74 -29.68 26.52
N PRO A 13 14.37 -29.50 25.25
CA PRO A 13 15.33 -29.03 24.24
C PRO A 13 15.68 -27.58 24.55
N SER A 14 16.97 -27.35 24.80
CA SER A 14 17.58 -26.02 24.82
C SER A 14 17.51 -25.37 23.42
N ASP A 15 17.25 -24.10 23.43
CA ASP A 15 17.55 -23.05 22.42
C ASP A 15 17.85 -23.55 21.01
N VAL A 16 16.82 -23.55 20.16
CA VAL A 16 17.01 -23.53 18.71
C VAL A 16 17.38 -22.10 18.35
N GLU A 17 18.67 -21.83 18.17
CA GLU A 17 19.14 -20.69 17.42
C GLU A 17 18.50 -20.77 16.01
N MET A 18 17.54 -19.91 15.74
CA MET A 18 17.08 -19.68 14.37
C MET A 18 18.17 -18.88 13.67
N GLY A 19 19.11 -19.58 13.05
CA GLY A 19 20.02 -19.03 12.08
C GLY A 19 19.20 -18.45 10.92
N PHE A 20 19.37 -17.18 10.67
CA PHE A 20 18.89 -16.55 9.44
C PHE A 20 19.58 -17.25 8.27
N PRO A 21 18.86 -17.57 7.16
CA PRO A 21 19.51 -18.13 5.99
C PRO A 21 20.56 -17.14 5.47
N GLU A 22 21.79 -17.58 5.33
CA GLU A 22 22.91 -16.82 4.73
C GLU A 22 22.66 -16.36 3.28
N ALA A 23 21.54 -16.74 2.67
CA ALA A 23 21.13 -16.36 1.31
C ALA A 23 20.67 -14.90 1.16
N MET A 24 20.65 -14.10 2.24
CA MET A 24 20.32 -12.66 2.15
C MET A 24 21.55 -11.75 1.96
N LEU A 25 22.75 -12.29 1.92
CA LEU A 25 24.00 -11.52 1.78
C LEU A 25 24.52 -11.40 0.34
N ASP A 26 23.95 -12.15 -0.61
CA ASP A 26 24.27 -12.03 -2.05
C ASP A 26 23.14 -11.32 -2.83
N MET A 27 22.71 -10.16 -2.37
CA MET A 27 22.04 -9.22 -3.27
C MET A 27 23.10 -8.65 -4.21
N PRO A 28 22.89 -8.70 -5.53
CA PRO A 28 23.83 -8.07 -6.44
C PRO A 28 23.86 -6.58 -6.09
N ILE A 29 25.00 -6.13 -5.54
CA ILE A 29 25.38 -4.73 -5.56
C ILE A 29 25.30 -4.36 -7.04
N TYR A 30 24.36 -3.52 -7.43
CA TYR A 30 24.30 -2.97 -8.78
C TYR A 30 25.66 -2.33 -9.07
N ALA A 31 26.53 -3.13 -9.66
CA ALA A 31 27.86 -2.70 -10.05
C ALA A 31 27.67 -1.66 -11.15
N SER A 32 28.14 -0.45 -10.88
CA SER A 32 28.49 0.63 -11.81
C SER A 32 27.96 0.41 -13.24
N MET A 33 26.73 0.78 -13.49
CA MET A 33 26.22 0.94 -14.85
C MET A 33 26.65 2.31 -15.37
N ASN A 34 26.94 2.35 -16.64
CA ASN A 34 27.57 3.44 -17.36
C ASN A 34 26.86 4.80 -17.18
N SER A 35 27.61 5.84 -17.18
CA SER A 35 27.38 7.25 -16.87
C SER A 35 26.39 8.04 -17.76
N SER A 36 25.31 7.43 -18.24
CA SER A 36 24.17 8.13 -18.89
C SER A 36 22.85 7.97 -18.13
N GLU A 37 22.82 7.20 -17.06
CA GLU A 37 21.61 6.98 -16.27
C GLU A 37 21.47 8.09 -15.21
N SER A 38 20.47 8.94 -15.36
CA SER A 38 20.01 9.79 -14.29
C SER A 38 19.13 8.97 -13.37
N ASN A 39 19.44 8.98 -12.08
CA ASN A 39 18.57 8.40 -11.06
C ASN A 39 17.61 9.47 -10.55
N VAL A 40 16.43 9.03 -10.17
CA VAL A 40 15.44 9.85 -9.49
C VAL A 40 15.43 9.46 -8.03
N ASP A 41 15.74 10.43 -7.17
CA ASP A 41 15.60 10.27 -5.72
C ASP A 41 14.15 10.53 -5.34
N LEU A 42 13.55 9.62 -4.58
CA LEU A 42 12.20 9.80 -4.06
C LEU A 42 12.08 9.33 -2.62
N ASP A 43 11.18 9.96 -1.89
CA ASP A 43 10.74 9.47 -0.59
C ASP A 43 9.52 8.57 -0.77
N PHE A 44 9.68 7.29 -0.44
CA PHE A 44 8.58 6.34 -0.46
C PHE A 44 8.11 6.06 0.96
N PHE A 45 7.19 6.90 1.46
CA PHE A 45 6.62 6.85 2.81
C PHE A 45 7.69 6.86 3.92
N GLY A 46 8.60 7.83 3.85
CA GLY A 46 9.69 8.02 4.81
C GLY A 46 10.95 7.20 4.50
N PHE A 47 10.98 6.51 3.33
CA PHE A 47 12.14 5.76 2.84
C PHE A 47 12.73 6.44 1.63
N PRO A 48 14.02 6.80 1.69
CA PRO A 48 14.75 7.25 0.52
C PRO A 48 14.95 6.06 -0.44
N GLU A 49 14.45 6.20 -1.65
CA GLU A 49 14.63 5.25 -2.74
C GLU A 49 15.24 5.95 -3.94
N MET A 50 16.02 5.21 -4.70
CA MET A 50 16.66 5.68 -5.92
C MET A 50 16.20 4.80 -7.07
N VAL A 51 15.53 5.42 -8.06
CA VAL A 51 14.98 4.71 -9.22
C VAL A 51 15.71 5.16 -10.48
N PRO A 52 16.27 4.25 -11.29
CA PRO A 52 16.83 4.59 -12.59
C PRO A 52 15.77 5.25 -13.48
N PHE A 53 16.09 6.39 -14.07
CA PHE A 53 15.23 7.08 -15.02
C PHE A 53 16.09 7.71 -16.12
N SER A 54 16.11 7.09 -17.28
CA SER A 54 16.93 7.54 -18.40
C SER A 54 16.47 8.91 -18.90
N SER A 55 17.41 9.78 -19.26
CA SER A 55 17.10 11.06 -19.90
C SER A 55 16.31 10.91 -21.19
N SER A 56 16.41 9.77 -21.87
CA SER A 56 15.63 9.45 -23.08
C SER A 56 14.12 9.28 -22.78
N MET A 57 13.75 9.00 -21.53
CA MET A 57 12.35 8.93 -21.09
C MET A 57 11.76 10.31 -20.78
N LYS A 58 12.58 11.33 -20.56
CA LYS A 58 12.08 12.66 -20.20
C LYS A 58 11.36 13.28 -21.39
N LEU A 59 10.04 13.48 -21.24
CA LEU A 59 9.21 14.06 -22.27
C LEU A 59 9.38 15.59 -22.30
N ASP A 60 9.36 16.15 -23.52
CA ASP A 60 9.11 17.57 -23.74
C ASP A 60 7.63 17.90 -23.47
N GLU A 61 7.18 19.10 -23.84
CA GLU A 61 5.79 19.52 -23.67
C GLU A 61 4.81 18.53 -24.33
N VAL A 62 3.83 18.08 -23.53
CA VAL A 62 2.72 17.25 -23.99
C VAL A 62 1.42 18.02 -23.86
N ILE A 63 0.70 18.18 -24.96
CA ILE A 63 -0.63 18.79 -24.97
C ILE A 63 -1.73 17.71 -24.94
N ALA A 64 -2.91 18.04 -24.40
CA ALA A 64 -4.03 17.10 -24.26
C ALA A 64 -4.72 16.79 -25.60
N LYS A 65 -3.95 16.28 -26.56
CA LYS A 65 -4.42 15.86 -27.89
C LYS A 65 -3.85 14.49 -28.25
N GLU A 66 -4.67 13.64 -28.85
CA GLU A 66 -4.32 12.26 -29.20
C GLU A 66 -2.99 12.16 -29.94
N LYS A 67 -2.73 13.05 -30.92
CA LYS A 67 -1.46 13.06 -31.66
C LYS A 67 -0.25 13.34 -30.77
N SER A 68 -0.36 14.27 -29.81
CA SER A 68 0.74 14.58 -28.89
C SER A 68 1.02 13.43 -27.94
N VAL A 69 -0.02 12.78 -27.44
CA VAL A 69 0.09 11.58 -26.62
C VAL A 69 0.72 10.42 -27.39
N ALA A 70 0.34 10.25 -28.68
CA ALA A 70 0.93 9.23 -29.53
C ALA A 70 2.45 9.44 -29.73
N GLN A 71 2.88 10.67 -29.96
CA GLN A 71 4.29 11.03 -30.09
C GLN A 71 5.09 10.77 -28.78
N ALA A 72 4.52 11.20 -27.65
CA ALA A 72 5.12 10.95 -26.34
C ALA A 72 5.22 9.44 -26.03
N TRP A 73 4.18 8.67 -26.37
CA TRP A 73 4.18 7.21 -26.22
C TRP A 73 5.24 6.53 -27.10
N GLU A 74 5.39 6.98 -28.35
CA GLU A 74 6.44 6.50 -29.26
C GLU A 74 7.83 6.81 -28.70
N GLN A 75 8.07 8.02 -28.17
CA GLN A 75 9.33 8.39 -27.53
C GLN A 75 9.63 7.45 -26.35
N LEU A 76 8.68 7.26 -25.42
CA LEU A 76 8.85 6.38 -24.28
C LEU A 76 9.09 4.92 -24.70
N SER A 77 8.39 4.44 -25.74
CA SER A 77 8.56 3.07 -26.26
C SER A 77 9.94 2.81 -26.86
N ASN A 78 10.57 3.86 -27.38
CA ASN A 78 11.93 3.80 -27.94
C ASN A 78 13.03 4.19 -26.93
N SER A 79 12.66 4.52 -25.70
CA SER A 79 13.58 4.92 -24.64
C SER A 79 14.16 3.73 -23.86
N GLU A 80 15.11 4.02 -23.00
CA GLU A 80 15.70 3.04 -22.06
C GLU A 80 14.83 2.92 -20.79
N TYR A 81 13.59 2.49 -20.92
CA TYR A 81 12.63 2.42 -19.80
C TYR A 81 12.74 1.14 -18.96
N MET A 82 13.35 0.08 -19.48
CA MET A 82 13.39 -1.22 -18.80
C MET A 82 14.01 -1.17 -17.40
N PRO A 83 15.14 -0.47 -17.16
CA PRO A 83 15.71 -0.35 -15.80
C PRO A 83 14.72 0.27 -14.79
N THR A 84 13.92 1.25 -15.23
CA THR A 84 12.87 1.85 -14.38
C THR A 84 11.81 0.81 -14.01
N VAL A 85 11.31 0.06 -14.97
CA VAL A 85 10.29 -0.99 -14.75
C VAL A 85 10.83 -2.11 -13.86
N GLU A 86 12.09 -2.52 -14.05
CA GLU A 86 12.75 -3.52 -13.21
C GLU A 86 12.91 -3.03 -11.77
N ALA A 87 13.29 -1.76 -11.57
CA ALA A 87 13.38 -1.16 -10.24
C ALA A 87 12.01 -1.13 -9.53
N ILE A 88 10.93 -0.73 -10.23
CA ILE A 88 9.57 -0.75 -9.69
C ILE A 88 9.16 -2.18 -9.28
N ASN A 89 9.42 -3.19 -10.14
CA ASN A 89 9.13 -4.58 -9.81
C ASN A 89 9.98 -5.07 -8.61
N GLY A 90 11.26 -4.70 -8.56
CA GLY A 90 12.12 -5.01 -7.42
C GLY A 90 11.63 -4.40 -6.11
N MET A 91 11.13 -3.15 -6.12
CA MET A 91 10.49 -2.53 -4.95
C MET A 91 9.17 -3.21 -4.61
N LYS A 92 8.35 -3.56 -5.62
CA LYS A 92 7.10 -4.31 -5.41
C LYS A 92 7.36 -5.61 -4.65
N ASP A 93 8.33 -6.39 -5.07
CA ASP A 93 8.65 -7.67 -4.46
C ASP A 93 9.28 -7.50 -3.08
N ARG A 94 10.26 -6.59 -2.95
CA ARG A 94 10.98 -6.31 -1.69
C ARG A 94 10.06 -5.82 -0.58
N TYR A 95 9.11 -4.94 -0.90
CA TYR A 95 8.21 -4.33 0.08
C TYR A 95 6.83 -4.98 0.15
N GLY A 96 6.55 -5.98 -0.66
CA GLY A 96 5.24 -6.62 -0.70
C GLY A 96 4.13 -5.67 -1.16
N LEU A 97 4.40 -4.78 -2.12
CA LEU A 97 3.46 -3.76 -2.56
C LEU A 97 2.26 -4.38 -3.26
N ASN A 98 1.05 -3.98 -2.87
CA ASN A 98 -0.15 -4.25 -3.65
C ASN A 98 -0.23 -3.33 -4.88
N ASP A 99 -1.23 -3.52 -5.73
CA ASP A 99 -1.31 -2.79 -6.99
C ASP A 99 -1.54 -1.28 -6.80
N TRP A 100 -2.27 -0.86 -5.73
CA TRP A 100 -2.42 0.56 -5.40
C TRP A 100 -1.10 1.19 -4.95
N ALA A 101 -0.29 0.48 -4.18
CA ALA A 101 1.03 0.95 -3.79
C ALA A 101 1.97 1.09 -5.01
N VAL A 102 1.86 0.17 -5.98
CA VAL A 102 2.59 0.29 -7.27
C VAL A 102 2.13 1.52 -8.05
N TYR A 103 0.82 1.77 -8.14
CA TYR A 103 0.30 3.02 -8.74
C TYR A 103 0.87 4.26 -8.04
N THR A 104 0.86 4.27 -6.71
CA THR A 104 1.40 5.39 -5.91
C THR A 104 2.91 5.57 -6.13
N LEU A 105 3.67 4.49 -6.24
CA LEU A 105 5.10 4.53 -6.55
C LEU A 105 5.35 5.14 -7.95
N VAL A 106 4.63 4.68 -8.97
CA VAL A 106 4.72 5.23 -10.32
C VAL A 106 4.36 6.72 -10.35
N LYS A 107 3.33 7.12 -9.59
CA LYS A 107 2.96 8.53 -9.44
C LYS A 107 4.11 9.35 -8.82
N LYS A 108 4.68 8.87 -7.71
CA LYS A 108 5.82 9.55 -7.05
C LYS A 108 7.05 9.67 -7.98
N ILE A 109 7.35 8.65 -8.77
CA ILE A 109 8.44 8.71 -9.77
C ILE A 109 8.17 9.84 -10.76
N SER A 110 6.97 9.93 -11.34
CA SER A 110 6.64 10.99 -12.30
C SER A 110 6.69 12.38 -11.66
N GLU A 111 6.25 12.53 -10.42
CA GLU A 111 6.28 13.77 -9.65
C GLU A 111 7.70 14.22 -9.30
N ALA A 112 8.64 13.31 -9.16
CA ALA A 112 10.04 13.60 -8.93
C ALA A 112 10.80 13.99 -10.23
N VAL A 113 10.28 13.58 -11.40
CA VAL A 113 10.88 13.87 -12.71
C VAL A 113 10.41 15.21 -13.30
N TYR A 114 9.14 15.56 -13.06
CA TYR A 114 8.50 16.72 -13.71
C TYR A 114 7.99 17.73 -12.68
N ASP A 115 8.01 19.01 -13.06
CA ASP A 115 7.46 20.09 -12.25
C ASP A 115 5.93 19.97 -12.09
N GLU A 116 5.35 20.67 -11.11
CA GLU A 116 3.90 20.65 -10.86
C GLU A 116 3.07 21.10 -12.06
N SER A 117 3.59 21.99 -12.90
CA SER A 117 2.95 22.46 -14.13
C SER A 117 2.92 21.44 -15.26
N ASP A 118 3.79 20.41 -15.21
CA ASP A 118 3.97 19.41 -16.26
C ASP A 118 2.98 18.24 -16.12
N VAL A 119 1.70 18.56 -15.85
CA VAL A 119 0.64 17.59 -15.57
C VAL A 119 0.54 16.51 -16.65
N ASN A 120 0.56 16.92 -17.93
CA ASN A 120 0.38 16.00 -19.04
C ASN A 120 1.56 15.03 -19.20
N GLN A 121 2.79 15.49 -18.98
CA GLN A 121 3.99 14.66 -18.97
C GLN A 121 3.93 13.63 -17.85
N ARG A 122 3.52 14.06 -16.62
CA ARG A 122 3.31 13.16 -15.48
C ARG A 122 2.31 12.06 -15.82
N VAL A 123 1.14 12.43 -16.37
CA VAL A 123 0.07 11.47 -16.70
C VAL A 123 0.54 10.47 -17.76
N VAL A 124 1.16 10.91 -18.86
CA VAL A 124 1.60 10.00 -19.92
C VAL A 124 2.70 9.05 -19.40
N THR A 125 3.65 9.55 -18.60
CA THR A 125 4.69 8.72 -18.01
C THR A 125 4.12 7.67 -17.07
N GLN A 126 3.15 8.03 -16.21
CA GLN A 126 2.46 7.09 -15.35
C GLN A 126 1.74 6.01 -16.15
N MET A 127 0.97 6.40 -17.15
CA MET A 127 0.25 5.47 -18.03
C MET A 127 1.20 4.49 -18.70
N PHE A 128 2.31 5.01 -19.24
CA PHE A 128 3.31 4.18 -19.91
C PHE A 128 3.89 3.14 -18.95
N LEU A 129 4.39 3.55 -17.78
CA LEU A 129 4.97 2.65 -16.79
C LEU A 129 3.96 1.61 -16.31
N LEU A 130 2.72 2.02 -15.97
CA LEU A 130 1.66 1.08 -15.59
C LEU A 130 1.35 0.08 -16.71
N SER A 131 1.32 0.53 -17.96
CA SER A 131 1.11 -0.35 -19.12
C SER A 131 2.24 -1.37 -19.28
N GLN A 132 3.51 -0.97 -19.09
CA GLN A 132 4.64 -1.90 -19.11
C GLN A 132 4.52 -2.97 -18.02
N MET A 133 3.92 -2.62 -16.89
CA MET A 133 3.59 -3.56 -15.80
C MET A 133 2.29 -4.33 -16.02
N LYS A 134 1.69 -4.23 -17.22
CA LYS A 134 0.49 -4.93 -17.69
C LYS A 134 -0.82 -4.45 -17.05
N TYR A 135 -0.85 -3.32 -16.37
CA TYR A 135 -2.10 -2.73 -15.91
C TYR A 135 -2.90 -2.12 -17.07
N LYS A 136 -4.22 -2.29 -17.00
CA LYS A 136 -5.15 -1.66 -17.92
C LYS A 136 -5.29 -0.19 -17.56
N VAL A 137 -4.94 0.68 -18.49
CA VAL A 137 -5.09 2.12 -18.35
C VAL A 137 -5.47 2.73 -19.69
N ARG A 138 -6.33 3.73 -19.68
CA ARG A 138 -6.69 4.50 -20.89
C ARG A 138 -6.48 5.98 -20.65
N THR A 139 -6.40 6.72 -21.73
CA THR A 139 -6.24 8.18 -21.69
C THR A 139 -7.56 8.87 -21.93
N GLY A 140 -7.79 9.91 -21.15
CA GLY A 140 -8.80 10.92 -21.42
C GLY A 140 -8.23 12.32 -21.27
N SER A 141 -9.02 13.33 -21.56
CA SER A 141 -8.70 14.72 -21.26
C SER A 141 -9.89 15.49 -20.70
N VAL A 142 -9.59 16.42 -19.82
CA VAL A 142 -10.52 17.36 -19.22
C VAL A 142 -9.96 18.75 -19.41
N GLY A 143 -10.55 19.52 -20.34
CA GLY A 143 -9.93 20.77 -20.80
C GLY A 143 -8.57 20.50 -21.46
N ASP A 144 -7.54 21.19 -21.00
CA ASP A 144 -6.17 21.08 -21.51
C ASP A 144 -5.31 20.08 -20.70
N GLU A 145 -5.90 19.37 -19.74
CA GLU A 145 -5.21 18.38 -18.92
C GLU A 145 -5.58 16.96 -19.31
N LEU A 146 -4.56 16.09 -19.35
CA LEU A 146 -4.74 14.66 -19.50
C LEU A 146 -5.17 14.03 -18.16
N VAL A 147 -5.98 12.98 -18.26
CA VAL A 147 -6.39 12.15 -17.13
C VAL A 147 -6.21 10.68 -17.48
N MET A 148 -5.95 9.86 -16.46
CA MET A 148 -5.96 8.41 -16.59
C MET A 148 -7.34 7.86 -16.29
N LEU A 149 -7.75 6.89 -17.06
CA LEU A 149 -8.95 6.10 -16.86
C LEU A 149 -8.49 4.70 -16.44
N ILE A 150 -8.70 4.35 -15.19
CA ILE A 150 -8.15 3.14 -14.58
C ILE A 150 -9.29 2.29 -14.03
N PRO A 151 -9.46 1.04 -14.48
CA PRO A 151 -10.39 0.11 -13.89
C PRO A 151 -9.78 -0.60 -12.68
N PHE A 152 -10.63 -0.86 -11.68
CA PHE A 152 -10.25 -1.57 -10.47
C PHE A 152 -10.98 -2.91 -10.36
N ALA A 153 -10.39 -3.82 -9.61
CA ALA A 153 -11.03 -5.09 -9.28
C ALA A 153 -12.17 -4.90 -8.27
N GLU A 154 -12.04 -3.90 -7.39
CA GLU A 154 -13.03 -3.51 -6.38
C GLU A 154 -13.73 -2.21 -6.79
N GLN A 155 -14.95 -2.01 -6.29
CA GLN A 155 -15.65 -0.73 -6.46
C GLN A 155 -14.97 0.35 -5.62
N ILE A 156 -14.76 1.53 -6.24
CA ILE A 156 -14.23 2.71 -5.55
C ILE A 156 -15.34 3.75 -5.39
N TYR A 157 -15.44 4.32 -4.21
CA TYR A 157 -16.39 5.36 -3.89
C TYR A 157 -15.74 6.75 -3.92
N GLN A 158 -16.55 7.78 -4.17
CA GLN A 158 -16.15 9.20 -4.19
C GLN A 158 -15.12 9.55 -5.29
N VAL A 159 -14.90 8.69 -6.26
CA VAL A 159 -14.11 8.96 -7.46
C VAL A 159 -15.05 8.93 -8.67
N GLN A 160 -14.94 9.94 -9.54
CA GLN A 160 -15.74 9.96 -10.77
C GLN A 160 -15.27 8.85 -11.72
N TYR A 161 -16.21 8.28 -12.48
CA TYR A 161 -15.93 7.22 -13.44
C TYR A 161 -16.81 7.33 -14.68
N ILE A 162 -16.41 6.64 -15.72
CA ILE A 162 -17.23 6.34 -16.90
C ILE A 162 -17.32 4.83 -17.06
N THR A 163 -18.42 4.32 -17.59
CA THR A 163 -18.56 2.90 -17.93
C THR A 163 -18.22 2.69 -19.40
N ASP A 164 -17.22 1.88 -19.69
CA ASP A 164 -16.83 1.46 -21.03
C ASP A 164 -16.91 -0.06 -21.12
N LYS A 165 -17.79 -0.60 -22.00
CA LYS A 165 -17.97 -2.04 -22.22
C LYS A 165 -18.14 -2.85 -20.92
N GLU A 166 -19.04 -2.40 -20.07
CA GLU A 166 -19.36 -3.03 -18.76
C GLU A 166 -18.26 -2.90 -17.69
N LEU A 167 -17.22 -2.12 -17.94
CA LEU A 167 -16.14 -1.87 -17.01
C LEU A 167 -16.12 -0.40 -16.56
N ASP A 168 -16.17 -0.19 -15.25
CA ASP A 168 -16.07 1.14 -14.68
C ASP A 168 -14.60 1.62 -14.70
N MET A 169 -14.37 2.71 -15.44
CA MET A 169 -13.08 3.34 -15.59
C MET A 169 -13.05 4.59 -14.71
N TYR A 170 -12.35 4.52 -13.59
CA TYR A 170 -12.23 5.64 -12.65
C TYR A 170 -11.23 6.68 -13.15
N ILE A 171 -11.53 7.95 -12.91
CA ILE A 171 -10.80 9.08 -13.48
C ILE A 171 -9.76 9.58 -12.47
N PHE A 172 -8.49 9.50 -12.85
CA PHE A 172 -7.37 10.00 -12.06
C PHE A 172 -6.61 11.08 -12.81
N GLY A 173 -6.44 12.21 -12.17
CA GLY A 173 -5.74 13.39 -12.68
C GLY A 173 -5.21 14.25 -11.54
N TYR A 174 -4.66 15.41 -11.88
CA TYR A 174 -4.09 16.33 -10.88
C TYR A 174 -5.05 17.44 -10.47
N SER A 175 -5.94 17.84 -11.37
CA SER A 175 -6.94 18.87 -11.06
C SER A 175 -8.27 18.28 -10.59
N PRO A 176 -8.97 18.94 -9.64
CA PRO A 176 -10.30 18.54 -9.23
C PRO A 176 -11.28 18.58 -10.40
N LEU A 177 -12.00 17.49 -10.60
CA LEU A 177 -13.02 17.41 -11.64
C LEU A 177 -14.31 18.08 -11.17
N GLY A 178 -14.76 19.12 -11.88
CA GLY A 178 -16.09 19.71 -11.68
C GLY A 178 -17.20 18.74 -12.12
N THR A 179 -18.38 18.86 -11.54
CA THR A 179 -19.54 17.99 -11.83
C THR A 179 -20.02 18.06 -13.27
N ASN A 180 -19.68 19.11 -14.02
CA ASN A 180 -20.12 19.35 -15.41
C ASN A 180 -18.97 19.51 -16.38
N THR A 181 -17.75 19.13 -16.00
CA THR A 181 -16.61 19.28 -16.92
C THR A 181 -16.61 18.12 -17.91
N PRO A 182 -16.63 18.41 -19.24
CA PRO A 182 -16.65 17.35 -20.25
C PRO A 182 -15.36 16.53 -20.20
N LEU A 183 -15.49 15.21 -20.15
CA LEU A 183 -14.40 14.26 -20.35
C LEU A 183 -14.39 13.82 -21.81
N TYR A 184 -13.25 13.92 -22.45
CA TYR A 184 -13.02 13.42 -23.81
C TYR A 184 -12.12 12.16 -23.71
N THR A 185 -12.55 11.06 -24.29
CA THR A 185 -11.74 9.85 -24.40
C THR A 185 -11.11 9.78 -25.78
N PHE A 186 -9.89 9.27 -25.86
CA PHE A 186 -9.18 9.12 -27.12
C PHE A 186 -9.63 7.86 -27.85
N THR A 187 -9.60 7.91 -29.19
CA THR A 187 -9.99 6.79 -30.06
C THR A 187 -8.94 5.69 -29.98
N GLN A 188 -7.66 6.07 -29.93
CA GLN A 188 -6.54 5.15 -29.83
C GLN A 188 -6.33 4.70 -28.39
N ASP A 189 -6.26 3.40 -28.17
CA ASP A 189 -5.80 2.83 -26.92
C ASP A 189 -4.30 2.59 -27.01
N PHE A 190 -3.53 3.24 -26.15
CA PHE A 190 -2.07 3.14 -26.15
C PHE A 190 -1.57 2.00 -25.26
N SER A 191 -2.38 1.58 -24.29
CA SER A 191 -2.02 0.52 -23.35
C SER A 191 -2.44 -0.84 -23.87
N MET A 192 -1.54 -1.81 -23.75
CA MET A 192 -1.81 -3.23 -24.02
C MET A 192 -2.04 -4.04 -22.74
N GLY A 193 -2.06 -3.39 -21.59
CA GLY A 193 -2.30 -4.02 -20.31
C GLY A 193 -3.77 -4.43 -20.12
N GLU A 194 -4.00 -5.59 -19.50
CA GLU A 194 -5.35 -6.10 -19.20
C GLU A 194 -5.59 -6.30 -17.70
N LYS A 195 -4.56 -6.15 -16.86
CA LYS A 195 -4.66 -6.33 -15.42
C LYS A 195 -5.39 -5.15 -14.78
N LEU A 196 -6.42 -5.44 -13.99
CA LEU A 196 -7.09 -4.44 -13.15
C LEU A 196 -6.21 -4.11 -11.94
N ILE A 197 -6.26 -2.88 -11.45
CA ILE A 197 -5.65 -2.53 -10.17
C ILE A 197 -6.52 -3.11 -9.06
N SER A 198 -5.91 -3.88 -8.15
CA SER A 198 -6.59 -4.36 -6.95
C SER A 198 -6.17 -3.56 -5.72
N LEU A 199 -7.15 -3.26 -4.87
CA LEU A 199 -6.95 -2.66 -3.55
C LEU A 199 -6.68 -3.71 -2.46
N ALA A 200 -6.80 -4.99 -2.76
CA ALA A 200 -6.64 -6.05 -1.77
C ALA A 200 -5.18 -6.14 -1.26
N PHE A 201 -5.02 -6.28 0.05
CA PHE A 201 -3.76 -6.67 0.67
C PHE A 201 -3.73 -8.19 0.83
N THR A 202 -3.05 -8.87 -0.08
CA THR A 202 -2.87 -10.33 -0.05
C THR A 202 -1.61 -10.76 0.68
N GLN A 203 -0.73 -9.81 0.98
CA GLN A 203 0.51 -10.00 1.73
C GLN A 203 0.81 -8.77 2.57
N GLN A 204 1.65 -8.93 3.58
CA GLN A 204 2.08 -7.83 4.42
C GLN A 204 2.99 -6.89 3.62
N MET A 205 2.75 -5.57 3.72
CA MET A 205 3.61 -4.55 3.15
C MET A 205 4.67 -4.12 4.17
N HIS A 206 5.95 -4.12 3.76
CA HIS A 206 7.10 -3.89 4.62
C HIS A 206 7.96 -2.70 4.16
N VAL A 207 7.36 -1.57 3.89
CA VAL A 207 8.17 -0.39 3.56
C VAL A 207 9.01 -0.04 4.77
N GLY A 208 10.33 0.00 4.56
CA GLY A 208 11.29 0.47 5.55
C GLY A 208 11.84 -0.50 6.55
N GLY A 209 11.49 -1.75 6.46
CA GLY A 209 12.02 -2.78 7.35
C GLY A 209 11.71 -2.55 8.83
N ASP A 210 12.47 -3.19 9.71
CA ASP A 210 12.22 -3.22 11.16
C ASP A 210 12.41 -1.89 11.90
N MET A 211 13.11 -0.92 11.31
CA MET A 211 13.42 0.37 11.95
C MET A 211 12.22 1.35 11.99
N GLN A 212 11.10 1.01 11.36
CA GLN A 212 9.97 1.92 11.15
C GLN A 212 8.79 1.69 12.08
N TYR A 213 8.93 0.75 13.00
CA TYR A 213 7.89 0.55 14.00
C TYR A 213 7.92 1.63 15.07
N LYS A 214 6.80 2.32 15.22
CA LYS A 214 6.54 3.23 16.32
C LYS A 214 5.77 2.50 17.41
N LYS A 215 6.26 2.60 18.63
CA LYS A 215 5.52 2.12 19.80
C LYS A 215 4.34 3.06 20.08
N VAL A 216 3.11 2.56 19.97
CA VAL A 216 1.88 3.30 20.24
C VAL A 216 1.28 2.81 21.54
N ASN A 217 1.08 3.72 22.49
CA ASN A 217 0.38 3.42 23.75
C ASN A 217 -1.12 3.46 23.52
N LEU A 218 -1.84 2.49 24.10
CA LEU A 218 -3.30 2.37 24.01
C LEU A 218 -3.90 2.48 25.43
N PRO A 219 -4.25 3.70 25.90
CA PRO A 219 -4.70 3.93 27.28
C PRO A 219 -5.94 3.13 27.66
N LEU A 220 -6.98 3.13 26.80
CA LEU A 220 -8.21 2.38 27.06
C LEU A 220 -7.98 0.87 27.11
N TRP A 221 -7.08 0.36 26.26
CA TRP A 221 -6.63 -1.02 26.32
C TRP A 221 -5.89 -1.31 27.63
N SER A 222 -5.03 -0.39 28.06
CA SER A 222 -4.30 -0.51 29.33
C SER A 222 -5.25 -0.61 30.51
N GLU A 223 -6.33 0.18 30.53
CA GLU A 223 -7.37 0.12 31.57
C GLU A 223 -8.07 -1.25 31.57
N ILE A 224 -8.49 -1.75 30.41
CA ILE A 224 -9.18 -3.04 30.28
C ILE A 224 -8.26 -4.23 30.61
N LEU A 225 -6.99 -4.15 30.15
CA LEU A 225 -5.98 -5.18 30.43
C LEU A 225 -5.47 -5.15 31.87
N GLY A 226 -5.57 -3.99 32.55
CA GLY A 226 -5.07 -3.78 33.92
C GLY A 226 -3.54 -3.65 33.99
N GLU A 227 -2.90 -3.32 32.88
CA GLU A 227 -1.45 -3.08 32.77
C GLU A 227 -1.15 -2.16 31.57
N ASP A 228 -0.01 -1.48 31.59
CA ASP A 228 0.42 -0.63 30.46
C ASP A 228 0.54 -1.45 29.18
N PHE A 229 -0.24 -1.05 28.17
CA PHE A 229 -0.28 -1.75 26.91
C PHE A 229 0.13 -0.84 25.74
N SER A 230 0.97 -1.40 24.87
CA SER A 230 1.42 -0.71 23.68
C SER A 230 1.69 -1.71 22.56
N VAL A 231 1.52 -1.25 21.33
CA VAL A 231 1.74 -2.04 20.12
C VAL A 231 2.78 -1.39 19.22
N PRO A 232 3.63 -2.17 18.54
CA PRO A 232 4.48 -1.67 17.47
C PRO A 232 3.61 -1.47 16.22
N ILE A 233 3.61 -0.28 15.65
CA ILE A 233 2.89 0.05 14.41
C ILE A 233 3.88 0.49 13.35
N ASN A 234 3.82 -0.10 12.17
CA ASN A 234 4.58 0.33 11.01
C ASN A 234 4.05 1.69 10.54
N LYS A 235 4.81 2.76 10.82
CA LYS A 235 4.40 4.14 10.52
C LYS A 235 4.27 4.39 9.00
N PRO A 236 5.22 3.97 8.13
CA PRO A 236 5.07 4.07 6.67
C PRO A 236 3.79 3.45 6.13
N TYR A 237 3.35 2.32 6.69
CA TYR A 237 2.09 1.71 6.31
C TYR A 237 0.89 2.60 6.64
N VAL A 238 0.85 3.21 7.82
CA VAL A 238 -0.21 4.16 8.20
C VAL A 238 -0.19 5.41 7.31
N GLU A 239 0.99 5.91 6.95
CA GLU A 239 1.13 7.04 6.03
C GLU A 239 0.65 6.69 4.61
N PHE A 240 0.94 5.48 4.15
CA PHE A 240 0.46 4.98 2.87
C PHE A 240 -1.07 4.81 2.85
N THR A 241 -1.65 4.25 3.92
CA THR A 241 -3.09 4.00 4.00
C THR A 241 -3.91 5.26 4.27
N TYR A 242 -3.27 6.37 4.66
CA TYR A 242 -3.97 7.63 4.93
C TYR A 242 -4.84 8.09 3.75
N ASP A 243 -4.31 8.05 2.52
CA ASP A 243 -5.01 8.43 1.29
C ASP A 243 -5.48 7.22 0.46
N TYR A 244 -5.70 6.08 1.12
CA TYR A 244 -6.20 4.89 0.47
C TYR A 244 -7.61 5.13 -0.11
N PRO A 245 -7.91 4.65 -1.32
CA PRO A 245 -9.23 4.82 -1.94
C PRO A 245 -10.32 4.21 -1.07
N GLN A 246 -11.45 4.89 -0.94
CA GLN A 246 -12.60 4.32 -0.26
C GLN A 246 -13.21 3.22 -1.12
N SER A 247 -13.38 2.03 -0.55
CA SER A 247 -13.93 0.84 -1.18
C SER A 247 -14.86 0.10 -0.21
N ASP A 248 -15.33 -1.08 -0.60
CA ASP A 248 -16.13 -1.93 0.26
C ASP A 248 -15.39 -2.29 1.56
N LEU A 249 -16.12 -2.38 2.68
CA LEU A 249 -15.53 -2.68 3.99
C LEU A 249 -14.75 -3.98 4.02
N LEU A 250 -15.13 -4.97 3.20
CA LEU A 250 -14.40 -6.24 3.09
C LEU A 250 -12.95 -6.06 2.63
N THR A 251 -12.66 -5.04 1.82
CA THR A 251 -11.28 -4.71 1.41
C THR A 251 -10.39 -4.39 2.62
N TYR A 252 -10.94 -3.73 3.65
CA TYR A 252 -10.24 -3.37 4.88
C TYR A 252 -10.20 -4.51 5.89
N HIS A 253 -11.33 -5.20 6.07
CA HIS A 253 -11.46 -6.28 7.06
C HIS A 253 -10.68 -7.54 6.68
N HIS A 254 -10.49 -7.80 5.38
CA HIS A 254 -9.72 -8.94 4.89
C HIS A 254 -8.24 -8.60 4.65
N SER A 255 -7.80 -7.40 4.97
CA SER A 255 -6.40 -7.01 4.83
C SER A 255 -5.50 -7.86 5.74
N VAL A 256 -4.31 -8.19 5.24
CA VAL A 256 -3.30 -8.89 6.04
C VAL A 256 -2.73 -7.92 7.07
N VAL A 257 -2.91 -8.24 8.35
CA VAL A 257 -2.40 -7.44 9.47
C VAL A 257 -0.91 -7.67 9.64
N ASP A 258 -0.18 -6.60 9.96
CA ASP A 258 1.24 -6.66 10.26
C ASP A 258 1.56 -7.69 11.35
N THR A 259 2.58 -8.51 11.09
CA THR A 259 2.92 -9.64 11.97
C THR A 259 3.39 -9.19 13.36
N GLN A 260 4.14 -8.08 13.48
CA GLN A 260 4.61 -7.59 14.77
C GLN A 260 3.46 -6.99 15.58
N THR A 261 2.61 -6.20 14.92
CA THR A 261 1.37 -5.64 15.50
C THR A 261 0.45 -6.75 15.98
N SER A 262 0.15 -7.72 15.12
CA SER A 262 -0.71 -8.86 15.43
C SER A 262 -0.19 -9.69 16.61
N LYS A 263 1.11 -10.03 16.62
CA LYS A 263 1.73 -10.76 17.74
C LYS A 263 1.64 -9.99 19.07
N ALA A 264 1.85 -8.68 19.05
CA ALA A 264 1.75 -7.86 20.27
C ALA A 264 0.33 -7.85 20.82
N VAL A 265 -0.68 -7.63 19.97
CA VAL A 265 -2.11 -7.65 20.33
C VAL A 265 -2.51 -9.01 20.89
N LEU A 266 -2.25 -10.07 20.14
CA LEU A 266 -2.62 -11.44 20.53
C LEU A 266 -1.93 -11.87 21.84
N ARG A 267 -0.67 -11.49 22.03
CA ARG A 267 0.06 -11.80 23.27
C ARG A 267 -0.58 -11.10 24.47
N GLY A 268 -0.89 -9.80 24.37
CA GLY A 268 -1.51 -9.04 25.47
C GLY A 268 -2.84 -9.66 25.89
N VAL A 269 -3.74 -9.86 24.92
CA VAL A 269 -5.06 -10.46 25.14
C VAL A 269 -4.95 -11.87 25.73
N ARG A 270 -4.11 -12.72 25.13
CA ARG A 270 -3.93 -14.11 25.59
C ARG A 270 -3.36 -14.20 27.02
N LEU A 271 -2.37 -13.36 27.35
CA LEU A 271 -1.78 -13.35 28.69
C LEU A 271 -2.83 -12.97 29.76
N LYS A 272 -3.69 -12.00 29.46
CA LYS A 272 -4.78 -11.61 30.37
C LYS A 272 -5.79 -12.74 30.57
N ILE A 273 -6.26 -13.37 29.48
CA ILE A 273 -7.17 -14.52 29.54
C ILE A 273 -6.62 -15.65 30.41
N ILE A 274 -5.34 -16.01 30.21
CA ILE A 274 -4.67 -17.07 30.98
C ILE A 274 -4.49 -16.66 32.44
N LYS A 275 -4.02 -15.44 32.70
CA LYS A 275 -3.77 -14.93 34.06
C LYS A 275 -5.01 -14.92 34.93
N ASP A 276 -6.15 -14.55 34.34
CA ASP A 276 -7.42 -14.45 35.05
C ASP A 276 -8.20 -15.79 35.05
N GLY A 277 -7.70 -16.82 34.34
CA GLY A 277 -8.35 -18.13 34.29
C GLY A 277 -9.71 -18.13 33.64
N MET A 278 -9.93 -17.29 32.63
CA MET A 278 -11.24 -17.10 31.97
C MET A 278 -11.70 -18.38 31.29
N THR A 279 -12.99 -18.67 31.37
CA THR A 279 -13.67 -19.66 30.51
C THR A 279 -13.75 -19.14 29.07
N ASP A 280 -14.16 -19.99 28.13
CA ASP A 280 -14.30 -19.58 26.72
C ASP A 280 -15.37 -18.47 26.56
N GLU A 281 -16.48 -18.56 27.29
CA GLU A 281 -17.52 -17.52 27.29
C GLU A 281 -17.02 -16.19 27.86
N GLU A 282 -16.28 -16.24 28.97
CA GLU A 282 -15.67 -15.05 29.58
C GLU A 282 -14.61 -14.43 28.66
N ALA A 283 -13.80 -15.25 27.99
CA ALA A 283 -12.81 -14.79 27.02
C ALA A 283 -13.44 -14.09 25.82
N VAL A 284 -14.52 -14.65 25.27
CA VAL A 284 -15.29 -14.01 24.18
C VAL A 284 -15.89 -12.68 24.64
N ALA A 285 -16.55 -12.65 25.82
CA ALA A 285 -17.09 -11.43 26.36
C ALA A 285 -16.03 -10.35 26.61
N TYR A 286 -14.84 -10.78 27.09
CA TYR A 286 -13.70 -9.91 27.31
C TYR A 286 -13.15 -9.33 26.00
N ILE A 287 -12.98 -10.15 24.95
CA ILE A 287 -12.53 -9.68 23.62
C ILE A 287 -13.54 -8.71 23.03
N LEU A 288 -14.85 -9.00 23.12
CA LEU A 288 -15.90 -8.08 22.67
C LEU A 288 -15.84 -6.74 23.41
N ASN A 289 -15.66 -6.77 24.75
CA ASN A 289 -15.50 -5.56 25.55
C ASN A 289 -14.28 -4.75 25.09
N LEU A 290 -13.15 -5.40 24.81
CA LEU A 290 -11.94 -4.76 24.34
C LEU A 290 -12.14 -4.09 22.97
N VAL A 291 -12.80 -4.76 22.02
CA VAL A 291 -13.09 -4.20 20.69
C VAL A 291 -14.08 -3.04 20.79
N GLN A 292 -15.11 -3.15 21.64
CA GLN A 292 -16.17 -2.14 21.75
C GLN A 292 -15.73 -0.90 22.54
N ASN A 293 -14.94 -1.09 23.60
CA ASN A 293 -14.60 -0.04 24.56
C ASN A 293 -13.10 0.33 24.60
N GLY A 294 -12.26 -0.40 23.89
CA GLY A 294 -10.81 -0.16 23.85
C GLY A 294 -10.38 1.01 22.96
N PHE A 295 -11.31 1.64 22.25
CA PHE A 295 -11.05 2.77 21.38
C PHE A 295 -11.95 3.95 21.72
N GLU A 296 -11.42 5.17 21.59
CA GLU A 296 -12.24 6.36 21.62
C GLU A 296 -13.23 6.34 20.45
N TYR A 297 -14.48 6.72 20.67
CA TYR A 297 -15.42 6.84 19.57
C TYR A 297 -15.28 8.22 18.91
N LYS A 298 -14.88 8.22 17.63
CA LYS A 298 -14.83 9.41 16.78
C LYS A 298 -15.35 9.08 15.40
N THR A 299 -16.07 10.03 14.81
CA THR A 299 -16.48 9.91 13.41
C THR A 299 -15.31 10.18 12.46
N ASP A 300 -15.39 9.66 11.24
CA ASP A 300 -14.39 9.92 10.19
C ASP A 300 -14.22 11.42 9.94
N TYR A 301 -15.32 12.17 9.94
CA TYR A 301 -15.29 13.62 9.69
C TYR A 301 -14.60 14.40 10.80
N GLU A 302 -14.72 13.98 12.05
CA GLU A 302 -13.98 14.56 13.18
C GLU A 302 -12.48 14.29 13.08
N MET A 303 -12.10 13.10 12.59
CA MET A 303 -10.70 12.69 12.49
C MET A 303 -10.02 13.15 11.20
N PHE A 304 -10.72 13.08 10.08
CA PHE A 304 -10.12 13.20 8.75
C PHE A 304 -10.79 14.23 7.83
N GLY A 305 -11.93 14.84 8.25
CA GLY A 305 -12.70 15.75 7.42
C GLY A 305 -13.38 15.08 6.20
N ARG A 306 -13.34 13.75 6.11
CA ARG A 306 -13.90 12.95 5.02
C ARG A 306 -14.30 11.57 5.51
N ALA A 307 -15.12 10.85 4.74
CA ALA A 307 -15.36 9.43 5.00
C ALA A 307 -14.07 8.63 4.73
N LYS A 308 -13.66 7.79 5.68
CA LYS A 308 -12.46 6.98 5.60
C LYS A 308 -12.62 5.71 6.45
N PRO A 309 -12.82 4.54 5.85
CA PRO A 309 -12.66 3.28 6.56
C PRO A 309 -11.22 3.09 7.02
N LEU A 310 -11.01 2.52 8.20
CA LEU A 310 -9.70 2.32 8.78
C LEU A 310 -9.25 0.86 8.65
N PHE A 311 -7.98 0.67 8.35
CA PHE A 311 -7.28 -0.59 8.58
C PHE A 311 -7.05 -0.81 10.07
N ILE A 312 -6.78 -2.06 10.46
CA ILE A 312 -6.55 -2.42 11.87
C ILE A 312 -5.41 -1.60 12.46
N GLU A 313 -4.30 -1.48 11.72
CA GLU A 313 -3.13 -0.70 12.15
C GLU A 313 -3.45 0.78 12.34
N GLU A 314 -4.31 1.36 11.48
CA GLU A 314 -4.77 2.74 11.63
C GLU A 314 -5.64 2.91 12.88
N SER A 315 -6.58 1.99 13.13
CA SER A 315 -7.41 2.00 14.35
C SER A 315 -6.54 1.97 15.61
N LEU A 316 -5.52 1.12 15.63
CA LEU A 316 -4.57 1.03 16.75
C LEU A 316 -3.67 2.29 16.83
N TYR A 317 -3.24 2.83 15.69
CA TYR A 317 -2.37 4.02 15.65
C TYR A 317 -3.07 5.27 16.18
N TYR A 318 -4.32 5.48 15.76
CA TYR A 318 -5.10 6.65 16.20
C TYR A 318 -5.74 6.47 17.59
N GLY A 319 -5.91 5.24 18.06
CA GLY A 319 -6.59 4.92 19.32
C GLY A 319 -8.07 5.31 19.32
N ALA A 320 -8.62 5.67 18.17
CA ALA A 320 -9.98 6.13 17.95
C ALA A 320 -10.52 5.60 16.63
N ASN A 321 -11.79 5.25 16.60
CA ASN A 321 -12.49 4.76 15.42
C ASN A 321 -14.01 4.83 15.62
N ASN A 322 -14.78 4.44 14.61
CA ASN A 322 -16.23 4.36 14.72
C ASN A 322 -16.76 2.91 14.59
N CYS A 323 -18.07 2.73 14.57
CA CYS A 323 -18.70 1.41 14.61
C CYS A 323 -18.36 0.50 13.41
N LYS A 324 -18.13 1.06 12.21
CA LYS A 324 -17.79 0.25 11.02
C LYS A 324 -16.38 -0.36 11.08
N ASP A 325 -15.48 0.26 11.87
CA ASP A 325 -14.10 -0.17 12.01
C ASP A 325 -13.91 -1.17 13.17
N ARG A 326 -15.00 -1.49 13.92
CA ARG A 326 -15.02 -2.40 15.08
C ARG A 326 -15.69 -3.75 14.81
N VAL A 327 -15.87 -4.09 13.54
CA VAL A 327 -16.55 -5.34 13.12
C VAL A 327 -15.57 -6.48 12.95
#